data_4ce5f5bba0a737f64f0e357837e5147f
#
_entry.id   4ce5f5bba0a737f64f0e357837e5147f
#
_cell.length_a   1.000
_cell.length_b   1.000
_cell.length_c   1.000
_cell.angle_alpha   90.00
_cell.angle_beta   90.00
_cell.angle_gamma   90.00
#
_symmetry.space_group_name_H-M   'P 1'
#
loop_
_entity.id
_entity.type
_entity.pdbx_description
1 polymer ?
#
loop_
_entity_poly.entity_id
_entity_poly.type
_entity_poly.pdbx_seq_one_letter_code
_entity_poly.pdbx_strand_id
1 'polypeptide(L)'
;MVQERPWFADLANFKAAGVILEDFTWHQKKKFLRDATYYVWDDPHLFKIGSNGLLRRCVSREEAKSILLHCHNSPYGGHFNGERTAAKVLQAGFYWPTLFKDAHSNAK
;
A
#
# COMPACT_ATOMS: atom_id res chain seq x y z
N MET A 1 12.70 21.10 5.24
CA MET A 1 11.75 20.08 5.67
C MET A 1 11.94 18.84 4.81
N VAL A 2 12.27 17.73 5.45
CA VAL A 2 12.48 16.47 4.70
C VAL A 2 11.16 15.75 4.65
N GLN A 3 10.62 15.58 3.44
CA GLN A 3 9.43 14.74 3.23
C GLN A 3 9.89 13.28 3.14
N GLU A 4 9.27 12.43 3.93
CA GLU A 4 9.52 10.99 3.78
C GLU A 4 9.05 10.53 2.40
N ARG A 5 9.90 9.76 1.74
CA ARG A 5 9.50 9.12 0.50
C ARG A 5 8.45 8.05 0.80
N PRO A 6 7.40 7.92 -0.03
CA PRO A 6 6.46 6.83 0.14
C PRO A 6 7.17 5.47 0.03
N TRP A 7 6.66 4.47 0.74
CA TRP A 7 7.23 3.12 0.69
C TRP A 7 7.28 2.56 -0.74
N PHE A 8 6.37 3.02 -1.59
CA PHE A 8 6.24 2.53 -2.97
C PHE A 8 7.03 3.37 -3.98
N ALA A 9 7.85 4.33 -3.51
CA ALA A 9 8.54 5.25 -4.43
C ALA A 9 9.43 4.53 -5.45
N ASP A 10 10.19 3.52 -5.01
CA ASP A 10 11.07 2.78 -5.90
C ASP A 10 10.29 1.97 -6.94
N LEU A 11 9.18 1.36 -6.53
CA LEU A 11 8.29 0.64 -7.44
C LEU A 11 7.66 1.58 -8.46
N ALA A 12 7.20 2.75 -8.01
CA ALA A 12 6.60 3.75 -8.89
C ALA A 12 7.61 4.24 -9.92
N ASN A 13 8.84 4.55 -9.49
CA ASN A 13 9.89 5.01 -10.38
C ASN A 13 10.26 3.93 -11.41
N PHE A 14 10.34 2.69 -10.99
CA PHE A 14 10.63 1.59 -11.92
C PHE A 14 9.50 1.41 -12.92
N LYS A 15 8.25 1.37 -12.49
CA LYS A 15 7.11 1.16 -13.38
C LYS A 15 6.86 2.33 -14.31
N ALA A 16 7.09 3.56 -13.83
CA ALA A 16 6.85 4.76 -14.63
C ALA A 16 7.99 5.04 -15.61
N ALA A 17 9.24 4.80 -15.21
CA ALA A 17 10.41 5.25 -15.96
C ALA A 17 11.48 4.18 -16.19
N GLY A 18 11.30 2.97 -15.66
CA GLY A 18 12.28 1.89 -15.80
C GLY A 18 13.52 2.07 -14.94
N VAL A 19 13.50 2.96 -13.96
CA VAL A 19 14.67 3.27 -13.12
C VAL A 19 14.76 2.27 -11.96
N ILE A 20 15.93 1.64 -11.81
CA ILE A 20 16.23 0.75 -10.68
C ILE A 20 17.38 1.36 -9.89
N LEU A 21 17.32 1.27 -8.55
CA LEU A 21 18.39 1.77 -7.70
C LEU A 21 19.69 0.96 -7.95
N GLU A 22 20.79 1.68 -8.14
CA GLU A 22 22.10 1.07 -8.39
C GLU A 22 22.65 0.31 -7.18
N ASP A 23 22.21 0.67 -5.98
CA ASP A 23 22.68 0.09 -4.72
C ASP A 23 22.13 -1.31 -4.44
N PHE A 24 21.20 -1.78 -5.25
CA PHE A 24 20.63 -3.11 -5.03
C PHE A 24 21.68 -4.20 -5.28
N THR A 25 21.78 -5.13 -4.34
CA THR A 25 22.51 -6.39 -4.59
C THR A 25 21.73 -7.20 -5.62
N TRP A 26 22.39 -8.24 -6.16
CA TRP A 26 21.73 -9.12 -7.13
C TRP A 26 20.46 -9.73 -6.57
N HIS A 27 20.50 -10.20 -5.32
CA HIS A 27 19.33 -10.79 -4.66
C HIS A 27 18.21 -9.77 -4.45
N GLN A 28 18.56 -8.56 -4.04
CA GLN A 28 17.58 -7.47 -3.85
C GLN A 28 16.93 -7.09 -5.16
N LYS A 29 17.72 -7.00 -6.24
CA LYS A 29 17.20 -6.67 -7.57
C LYS A 29 16.24 -7.75 -8.05
N LYS A 30 16.59 -9.01 -7.88
CA LYS A 30 15.76 -10.14 -8.31
C LYS A 30 14.42 -10.14 -7.57
N LYS A 31 14.46 -9.93 -6.26
CA LYS A 31 13.24 -9.82 -5.44
C LYS A 31 12.39 -8.63 -5.87
N PHE A 32 13.04 -7.48 -6.08
CA PHE A 32 12.36 -6.25 -6.50
C PHE A 32 11.63 -6.45 -7.82
N LEU A 33 12.27 -7.04 -8.81
CA LEU A 33 11.65 -7.28 -10.11
C LEU A 33 10.47 -8.25 -10.01
N ARG A 34 10.60 -9.28 -9.18
CA ARG A 34 9.52 -10.23 -8.95
C ARG A 34 8.32 -9.55 -8.29
N ASP A 35 8.57 -8.74 -7.25
CA ASP A 35 7.52 -8.01 -6.55
C ASP A 35 6.83 -7.01 -7.49
N ALA A 36 7.61 -6.37 -8.35
CA ALA A 36 7.09 -5.36 -9.29
C ALA A 36 6.04 -5.93 -10.25
N THR A 37 6.05 -7.24 -10.51
CA THR A 37 5.05 -7.85 -11.39
C THR A 37 3.63 -7.76 -10.84
N TYR A 38 3.50 -7.53 -9.53
CA TYR A 38 2.18 -7.39 -8.87
C TYR A 38 1.71 -5.95 -8.77
N TYR A 39 2.39 -5.03 -9.45
CA TYR A 39 2.03 -3.61 -9.42
C TYR A 39 1.82 -3.09 -10.82
N VAL A 40 0.92 -2.12 -10.93
CA VAL A 40 0.59 -1.44 -12.19
C VAL A 40 0.71 0.06 -11.98
N TRP A 41 1.41 0.72 -12.90
CA TRP A 41 1.48 2.18 -12.90
C TRP A 41 0.38 2.72 -13.81
N ASP A 42 -0.45 3.58 -13.25
CA ASP A 42 -1.46 4.34 -14.02
C ASP A 42 -1.38 5.78 -13.51
N ASP A 43 -0.61 6.58 -14.20
CA ASP A 43 -0.26 7.95 -13.79
C ASP A 43 -1.49 8.73 -13.30
N PRO A 44 -1.44 9.33 -12.12
CA PRO A 44 -0.26 9.51 -11.25
C PRO A 44 -0.16 8.50 -10.10
N HIS A 45 -0.79 7.36 -10.18
CA HIS A 45 -0.87 6.42 -9.07
C HIS A 45 -0.29 5.05 -9.41
N LEU A 46 0.25 4.41 -8.38
CA LEU A 46 0.66 3.01 -8.42
C LEU A 46 -0.44 2.15 -7.79
N PHE A 47 -0.75 1.02 -8.42
CA PHE A 47 -1.78 0.10 -7.95
C PHE A 47 -1.17 -1.27 -7.66
N LYS A 48 -1.70 -1.95 -6.67
CA LYS A 48 -1.35 -3.34 -6.34
C LYS A 48 -2.40 -4.26 -6.94
N ILE A 49 -1.94 -5.31 -7.62
CA ILE A 49 -2.84 -6.36 -8.13
C ILE A 49 -3.08 -7.35 -7.00
N GLY A 50 -4.32 -7.46 -6.55
CA GLY A 50 -4.71 -8.43 -5.53
C GLY A 50 -4.83 -9.84 -6.09
N SER A 51 -4.94 -10.83 -5.19
CA SER A 51 -5.09 -12.23 -5.57
C SER A 51 -6.36 -12.48 -6.39
N ASN A 52 -7.36 -11.64 -6.24
CA ASN A 52 -8.61 -11.72 -7.03
C ASN A 52 -8.55 -10.91 -8.32
N GLY A 53 -7.39 -10.40 -8.70
CA GLY A 53 -7.19 -9.58 -9.89
C GLY A 53 -7.64 -8.13 -9.78
N LEU A 54 -8.18 -7.72 -8.65
CA LEU A 54 -8.61 -6.34 -8.45
C LEU A 54 -7.42 -5.43 -8.15
N LEU A 55 -7.44 -4.23 -8.72
CA LEU A 55 -6.42 -3.22 -8.47
C LEU A 55 -6.80 -2.38 -7.26
N ARG A 56 -5.80 -2.10 -6.41
CA ARG A 56 -5.97 -1.23 -5.26
C ARG A 56 -4.86 -0.19 -5.25
N ARG A 57 -5.23 1.06 -4.98
CA ARG A 57 -4.27 2.15 -5.02
C ARG A 57 -3.31 2.05 -3.82
N CYS A 58 -2.01 2.11 -4.11
CA CYS A 58 -0.99 2.19 -3.08
C CYS A 58 -1.02 3.56 -2.43
N VAL A 59 -1.09 3.60 -1.10
CA VAL A 59 -1.17 4.85 -0.35
C VAL A 59 0.04 4.97 0.58
N SER A 60 0.43 6.23 0.86
CA SER A 60 1.53 6.52 1.75
C SER A 60 1.16 6.19 3.21
N ARG A 61 2.17 6.22 4.08
CA ARG A 61 1.96 6.01 5.51
C ARG A 61 0.98 7.03 6.09
N GLU A 62 1.10 8.28 5.69
CA GLU A 62 0.21 9.34 6.17
C GLU A 62 -1.21 9.13 5.70
N GLU A 63 -1.39 8.78 4.44
CA GLU A 63 -2.72 8.46 3.91
C GLU A 63 -3.31 7.25 4.61
N ALA A 64 -2.49 6.23 4.87
CA ALA A 64 -2.93 5.01 5.55
C ALA A 64 -3.47 5.33 6.95
N LYS A 65 -2.77 6.19 7.69
CA LYS A 65 -3.23 6.63 9.02
C LYS A 65 -4.57 7.34 8.94
N SER A 66 -4.73 8.23 7.97
CA SER A 66 -5.99 8.95 7.75
C SER A 66 -7.13 8.00 7.40
N ILE A 67 -6.86 7.01 6.56
CA ILE A 67 -7.85 6.01 6.16
C ILE A 67 -8.31 5.20 7.36
N LEU A 68 -7.36 4.73 8.18
CA LEU A 68 -7.70 3.94 9.38
C LEU A 68 -8.47 4.78 10.39
N LEU A 69 -8.05 6.02 10.61
CA LEU A 69 -8.75 6.92 11.52
C LEU A 69 -10.18 7.16 11.06
N HIS A 70 -10.36 7.39 9.76
CA HIS A 70 -11.69 7.60 9.18
C HIS A 70 -12.59 6.36 9.35
N CYS A 71 -12.05 5.18 9.11
CA CYS A 71 -12.77 3.93 9.31
C CYS A 71 -13.17 3.74 10.77
N HIS A 72 -12.24 4.08 11.68
CA HIS A 72 -12.48 3.94 13.12
C HIS A 72 -13.54 4.89 13.63
N ASN A 73 -13.60 6.10 13.08
CA ASN A 73 -14.54 7.15 13.50
C ASN A 73 -15.87 7.09 12.74
N SER A 74 -16.02 6.17 11.80
CA SER A 74 -17.27 6.01 11.06
C SER A 74 -18.40 5.56 11.99
N PRO A 75 -19.64 6.05 11.82
CA PRO A 75 -20.78 5.59 12.60
C PRO A 75 -21.02 4.09 12.54
N TYR A 76 -20.61 3.49 11.43
CA TYR A 76 -20.78 2.05 11.20
C TYR A 76 -19.53 1.24 11.51
N GLY A 77 -18.42 1.89 11.88
CA GLY A 77 -17.12 1.25 11.96
C GLY A 77 -16.55 1.09 13.36
N GLY A 78 -17.18 1.65 14.38
CA GLY A 78 -16.56 1.81 15.70
C GLY A 78 -16.20 0.54 16.43
N HIS A 79 -16.75 -0.60 16.02
CA HIS A 79 -16.55 -1.88 16.71
C HIS A 79 -16.03 -2.98 15.82
N PHE A 80 -15.49 -2.64 14.66
CA PHE A 80 -14.90 -3.65 13.79
C PHE A 80 -13.57 -4.14 14.36
N ASN A 81 -13.35 -5.45 14.30
CA ASN A 81 -12.03 -6.00 14.60
C ASN A 81 -11.05 -5.65 13.48
N GLY A 82 -9.75 -5.98 13.70
CA GLY A 82 -8.71 -5.65 12.74
C GLY A 82 -8.94 -6.26 11.36
N GLU A 83 -9.43 -7.50 11.30
CA GLU A 83 -9.71 -8.16 10.02
C GLU A 83 -10.81 -7.44 9.23
N ARG A 84 -11.89 -7.04 9.90
CA ARG A 84 -12.98 -6.31 9.25
C ARG A 84 -12.53 -4.93 8.79
N THR A 85 -11.74 -4.26 9.60
CA THR A 85 -11.18 -2.96 9.24
C THR A 85 -10.31 -3.09 7.98
N ALA A 86 -9.41 -4.07 7.96
CA ALA A 86 -8.56 -4.31 6.79
C ALA A 86 -9.39 -4.65 5.55
N ALA A 87 -10.40 -5.50 5.70
CA ALA A 87 -11.28 -5.86 4.60
C ALA A 87 -12.00 -4.63 4.03
N LYS A 88 -12.47 -3.73 4.89
CA LYS A 88 -13.13 -2.50 4.45
C LYS A 88 -12.18 -1.59 3.68
N VAL A 89 -10.94 -1.46 4.14
CA VAL A 89 -9.91 -0.69 3.43
C VAL A 89 -9.67 -1.25 2.04
N LEU A 90 -9.53 -2.58 1.94
CA LEU A 90 -9.34 -3.24 0.65
C LEU A 90 -10.55 -3.06 -0.26
N GLN A 91 -11.77 -3.17 0.27
CA GLN A 91 -13.00 -2.93 -0.50
C GLN A 91 -13.09 -1.50 -1.00
N ALA A 92 -12.56 -0.55 -0.23
CA ALA A 92 -12.52 0.84 -0.64
C ALA A 92 -11.47 1.12 -1.71
N GLY A 93 -10.61 0.14 -2.01
CA GLY A 93 -9.64 0.25 -3.09
C GLY A 93 -8.27 0.76 -2.69
N PHE A 94 -7.88 0.60 -1.44
CA PHE A 94 -6.58 1.04 -0.93
C PHE A 94 -5.71 -0.12 -0.49
N TYR A 95 -4.39 0.09 -0.56
CA TYR A 95 -3.42 -0.94 -0.16
C TYR A 95 -2.13 -0.31 0.38
N TRP A 96 -1.57 -0.93 1.41
CA TRP A 96 -0.17 -0.76 1.83
C TRP A 96 0.29 -2.08 2.50
N PRO A 97 1.62 -2.35 2.53
CA PRO A 97 2.10 -3.69 2.92
C PRO A 97 1.76 -4.13 4.33
N THR A 98 1.66 -3.19 5.27
CA THR A 98 1.38 -3.50 6.68
C THR A 98 -0.08 -3.29 7.06
N LEU A 99 -0.98 -3.31 6.07
CA LEU A 99 -2.40 -3.02 6.28
C LEU A 99 -3.03 -3.84 7.41
N PHE A 100 -2.85 -5.17 7.38
CA PHE A 100 -3.48 -6.03 8.40
C PHE A 100 -2.91 -5.77 9.78
N LYS A 101 -1.59 -5.62 9.88
CA LYS A 101 -0.93 -5.29 11.13
C LYS A 101 -1.42 -3.97 11.70
N ASP A 102 -1.50 -2.95 10.85
CA ASP A 102 -1.91 -1.61 11.25
C ASP A 102 -3.38 -1.57 11.65
N ALA A 103 -4.23 -2.28 10.94
CA ALA A 103 -5.65 -2.39 11.26
C ALA A 103 -5.86 -3.05 12.62
N HIS A 104 -5.11 -4.11 12.92
CA HIS A 104 -5.18 -4.76 14.23
C HIS A 104 -4.71 -3.84 15.35
N SER A 105 -3.64 -3.08 15.12
CA SER A 105 -3.10 -2.15 16.12
C SER A 105 -4.10 -1.05 16.44
N ASN A 106 -4.88 -0.59 15.47
CA ASN A 106 -5.85 0.48 15.65
C ASN A 106 -7.22 -0.02 16.15
N ALA A 107 -7.45 -1.32 16.18
CA ALA A 107 -8.72 -1.89 16.59
C ALA A 107 -8.87 -2.02 18.11
N LYS A 108 -7.84 -1.67 18.87
CA LYS A 108 -7.87 -1.75 20.34
C LYS A 108 -8.69 -0.63 20.96
#